data_a166bfe1e124a148cb02a66eb506c198
#
_entry.id   a166bfe1e124a148cb02a66eb506c198
#
_cell.length_a   1.000
_cell.length_b   1.000
_cell.length_c   1.000
_cell.angle_alpha   90.00
_cell.angle_beta   90.00
_cell.angle_gamma   90.00
#
_symmetry.space_group_name_H-M   'P 1'
#
loop_
_entity.id
_entity.type
_entity.pdbx_description
1 polymer ?
#
loop_
_entity_poly.entity_id
_entity_poly.type
_entity_poly.pdbx_seq_one_letter_code
_entity_poly.pdbx_strand_id
1 'polypeptide(L)'
;MTKTYKIVILLFTFIFLTTYTSKNLNIKNKEENNFFKIKKIEVANNHRIKESIIVKRLNHIYNKNIIFLTNKDILTYLLNLDYLKRIEVKKKYPDTIVIKIYETEPMAILYRGKEKYILDSLSNLIPLERNLDEKKLPEVFGLEAQSDFINFSKQLSSNKFPKNRIKSYTYFQINRWDLKLINDQIIKFPSE
;
A
#
# COMPACT_ATOMS: atom_id res chain seq x y z
N MET A 1 13.74 -24.40 -60.58
CA MET A 1 12.78 -25.30 -59.88
C MET A 1 13.00 -25.46 -58.35
N THR A 2 13.26 -24.46 -57.58
CA THR A 2 13.79 -24.75 -56.24
C THR A 2 13.31 -23.89 -55.06
N LYS A 3 12.73 -22.72 -55.31
CA LYS A 3 12.22 -21.86 -54.18
C LYS A 3 10.80 -22.22 -53.75
N THR A 4 9.92 -22.47 -54.74
CA THR A 4 8.50 -22.83 -54.48
C THR A 4 8.34 -24.17 -53.76
N TYR A 5 9.13 -25.17 -54.13
CA TYR A 5 9.15 -26.47 -53.45
C TYR A 5 9.57 -26.39 -51.98
N LYS A 6 10.57 -25.58 -51.64
CA LYS A 6 10.99 -25.36 -50.27
C LYS A 6 9.89 -24.70 -49.43
N ILE A 7 9.17 -23.76 -49.99
CA ILE A 7 8.04 -23.09 -49.33
C ILE A 7 6.89 -24.07 -49.07
N VAL A 8 6.60 -24.95 -50.04
CA VAL A 8 5.54 -25.96 -49.91
C VAL A 8 5.88 -26.95 -48.82
N ILE A 9 7.15 -27.43 -48.77
CA ILE A 9 7.60 -28.33 -47.68
C ILE A 9 7.51 -27.65 -46.32
N LEU A 10 7.94 -26.39 -46.20
CA LEU A 10 7.90 -25.64 -44.94
C LEU A 10 6.47 -25.44 -44.48
N LEU A 11 5.55 -25.17 -45.39
CA LEU A 11 4.13 -25.07 -45.08
C LEU A 11 3.51 -26.39 -44.63
N PHE A 12 3.91 -27.49 -45.28
CA PHE A 12 3.44 -28.84 -44.94
C PHE A 12 3.98 -29.30 -43.60
N THR A 13 5.24 -29.01 -43.27
CA THR A 13 5.81 -29.29 -41.96
C THR A 13 5.18 -28.44 -40.86
N PHE A 14 4.87 -27.18 -41.15
CA PHE A 14 4.18 -26.31 -40.20
C PHE A 14 2.74 -26.80 -39.90
N ILE A 15 1.99 -27.19 -40.91
CA ILE A 15 0.65 -27.79 -40.74
C ILE A 15 0.75 -29.11 -39.99
N PHE A 16 1.71 -29.96 -40.31
CA PHE A 16 1.91 -31.21 -39.60
C PHE A 16 2.24 -31.03 -38.13
N LEU A 17 3.08 -30.05 -37.79
CA LEU A 17 3.43 -29.72 -36.40
C LEU A 17 2.24 -29.12 -35.64
N THR A 18 1.40 -28.31 -36.31
CA THR A 18 0.24 -27.68 -35.65
C THR A 18 -0.96 -28.61 -35.53
N THR A 19 -1.09 -29.62 -36.43
CA THR A 19 -2.18 -30.60 -36.41
C THR A 19 -1.83 -31.87 -35.64
N TYR A 20 -0.59 -32.05 -35.23
CA TYR A 20 -0.19 -33.20 -34.44
C TYR A 20 -0.74 -33.12 -33.02
N THR A 21 -1.98 -33.49 -32.87
CA THR A 21 -2.59 -33.73 -31.57
C THR A 21 -2.22 -35.11 -31.10
N SER A 22 -1.34 -35.22 -30.13
CA SER A 22 -1.05 -36.47 -29.43
C SER A 22 -2.31 -36.99 -28.76
N LYS A 23 -3.03 -37.91 -29.43
CA LYS A 23 -4.23 -38.59 -28.90
C LYS A 23 -3.94 -39.50 -27.70
N ASN A 24 -2.68 -39.62 -27.28
CA ASN A 24 -2.25 -40.53 -26.20
C ASN A 24 -1.74 -39.82 -24.95
N LEU A 25 -2.01 -38.53 -24.79
CA LEU A 25 -1.96 -37.95 -23.45
C LEU A 25 -3.25 -38.35 -22.72
N ASN A 26 -3.36 -39.65 -22.37
CA ASN A 26 -4.13 -40.06 -21.21
C ASN A 26 -3.52 -39.37 -20.00
N ILE A 27 -3.87 -38.10 -19.81
CA ILE A 27 -3.68 -37.37 -18.57
C ILE A 27 -4.75 -37.93 -17.61
N LYS A 28 -4.62 -39.22 -17.31
CA LYS A 28 -5.24 -39.90 -16.18
C LYS A 28 -4.41 -39.72 -14.91
N ASN A 29 -3.64 -38.68 -14.83
CA ASN A 29 -3.17 -38.11 -13.59
C ASN A 29 -3.51 -36.64 -13.67
N LYS A 30 -4.62 -36.30 -13.09
CA LYS A 30 -4.93 -34.98 -12.56
C LYS A 30 -3.97 -34.75 -11.38
N GLU A 31 -2.67 -34.89 -11.59
CA GLU A 31 -1.70 -34.10 -10.87
C GLU A 31 -2.02 -32.70 -11.31
N GLU A 32 -2.93 -32.08 -10.54
CA GLU A 32 -3.20 -30.67 -10.63
C GLU A 32 -1.84 -30.01 -10.82
N ASN A 33 -1.64 -29.31 -11.94
CA ASN A 33 -0.39 -28.63 -12.26
C ASN A 33 -0.03 -27.68 -11.12
N ASN A 34 0.58 -28.20 -10.05
CA ASN A 34 1.00 -27.49 -8.86
C ASN A 34 2.14 -26.52 -9.15
N PHE A 35 2.63 -26.53 -10.40
CA PHE A 35 3.82 -25.78 -10.80
C PHE A 35 3.63 -24.27 -10.73
N PHE A 36 2.43 -23.76 -10.97
CA PHE A 36 2.12 -22.33 -10.91
C PHE A 36 1.18 -21.96 -9.75
N LYS A 37 0.97 -22.87 -8.78
CA LYS A 37 0.19 -22.56 -7.59
C LYS A 37 1.01 -21.71 -6.62
N ILE A 38 0.40 -20.65 -6.11
CA ILE A 38 1.05 -19.76 -5.14
C ILE A 38 1.29 -20.53 -3.84
N LYS A 39 2.57 -20.64 -3.48
CA LYS A 39 3.05 -21.28 -2.24
C LYS A 39 3.62 -20.29 -1.26
N LYS A 40 4.10 -19.12 -1.74
CA LYS A 40 4.81 -18.15 -0.93
C LYS A 40 4.32 -16.73 -1.20
N ILE A 41 4.14 -15.97 -0.12
CA ILE A 41 3.94 -14.53 -0.16
C ILE A 41 5.12 -13.92 0.58
N GLU A 42 5.89 -13.09 -0.12
CA GLU A 42 6.99 -12.31 0.46
C GLU A 42 6.51 -10.87 0.63
N VAL A 43 6.65 -10.34 1.84
CA VAL A 43 6.33 -8.94 2.14
C VAL A 43 7.63 -8.18 2.34
N ALA A 44 7.72 -7.01 1.74
CA ALA A 44 8.91 -6.18 1.82
C ALA A 44 8.55 -4.73 2.13
N ASN A 45 9.49 -4.04 2.80
CA ASN A 45 9.40 -2.62 3.12
C ASN A 45 8.26 -2.26 4.09
N ASN A 46 7.81 -3.24 4.88
CA ASN A 46 6.84 -3.05 5.96
C ASN A 46 7.59 -2.78 7.28
N HIS A 47 7.24 -1.67 7.94
CA HIS A 47 7.82 -1.27 9.23
C HIS A 47 6.77 -1.22 10.34
N ARG A 48 5.62 -0.61 10.06
CA ARG A 48 4.48 -0.46 10.98
C ARG A 48 3.43 -1.53 10.77
N ILE A 49 3.18 -1.88 9.51
CA ILE A 49 2.21 -2.90 9.14
C ILE A 49 2.86 -4.27 9.33
N LYS A 50 2.35 -5.07 10.26
CA LYS A 50 2.87 -6.41 10.53
C LYS A 50 2.66 -7.32 9.31
N GLU A 51 3.71 -8.03 8.89
CA GLU A 51 3.66 -9.01 7.80
C GLU A 51 2.53 -10.03 8.00
N SER A 52 2.33 -10.50 9.24
CA SER A 52 1.28 -11.47 9.58
C SER A 52 -0.13 -10.99 9.23
N ILE A 53 -0.41 -9.69 9.32
CA ILE A 53 -1.70 -9.10 8.94
C ILE A 53 -1.89 -9.17 7.44
N ILE A 54 -0.85 -8.85 6.67
CA ILE A 54 -0.87 -8.88 5.20
C ILE A 54 -1.08 -10.31 4.71
N VAL A 55 -0.29 -11.24 5.20
CA VAL A 55 -0.37 -12.67 4.84
C VAL A 55 -1.73 -13.23 5.22
N LYS A 56 -2.27 -12.92 6.40
CA LYS A 56 -3.60 -13.36 6.84
C LYS A 56 -4.70 -12.86 5.90
N ARG A 57 -4.66 -11.59 5.49
CA ARG A 57 -5.65 -11.01 4.56
C ARG A 57 -5.58 -11.65 3.17
N LEU A 58 -4.42 -12.12 2.78
CA LEU A 58 -4.17 -12.75 1.48
C LEU A 58 -4.21 -14.28 1.51
N ASN A 59 -4.63 -14.88 2.61
CA ASN A 59 -4.67 -16.33 2.74
C ASN A 59 -5.48 -17.00 1.61
N HIS A 60 -6.49 -16.32 1.09
CA HIS A 60 -7.37 -16.81 0.01
C HIS A 60 -6.68 -16.94 -1.36
N ILE A 61 -5.48 -16.38 -1.56
CA ILE A 61 -4.73 -16.50 -2.82
C ILE A 61 -3.80 -17.72 -2.86
N TYR A 62 -3.50 -18.34 -1.72
CA TYR A 62 -2.70 -19.57 -1.71
C TYR A 62 -3.40 -20.66 -2.56
N ASN A 63 -2.60 -21.48 -3.20
CA ASN A 63 -3.04 -22.53 -4.13
C ASN A 63 -3.75 -22.02 -5.41
N LYS A 64 -3.98 -20.71 -5.57
CA LYS A 64 -4.45 -20.15 -6.84
C LYS A 64 -3.30 -20.11 -7.84
N ASN A 65 -3.64 -20.17 -9.13
CA ASN A 65 -2.67 -20.09 -10.18
C ASN A 65 -2.14 -18.64 -10.32
N ILE A 66 -0.81 -18.45 -10.16
CA ILE A 66 -0.17 -17.14 -10.19
C ILE A 66 -0.33 -16.43 -11.54
N ILE A 67 -0.48 -17.18 -12.64
CA ILE A 67 -0.60 -16.61 -14.00
C ILE A 67 -1.89 -15.81 -14.10
N PHE A 68 -3.01 -16.39 -13.62
CA PHE A 68 -4.35 -15.79 -13.73
C PHE A 68 -4.68 -14.81 -12.62
N LEU A 69 -3.86 -14.74 -11.57
CA LEU A 69 -4.07 -13.79 -10.48
C LEU A 69 -3.89 -12.36 -11.00
N THR A 70 -4.85 -11.50 -10.73
CA THR A 70 -4.78 -10.07 -11.09
C THR A 70 -4.34 -9.22 -9.90
N ASN A 71 -3.81 -8.02 -10.17
CA ASN A 71 -3.48 -7.07 -9.10
C ASN A 71 -4.72 -6.69 -8.28
N LYS A 72 -5.90 -6.63 -8.90
CA LYS A 72 -7.17 -6.33 -8.24
C LYS A 72 -7.51 -7.37 -7.17
N ASP A 73 -7.22 -8.66 -7.43
CA ASP A 73 -7.49 -9.75 -6.49
C ASP A 73 -6.66 -9.63 -5.20
N ILE A 74 -5.56 -8.89 -5.24
CA ILE A 74 -4.69 -8.65 -4.10
C ILE A 74 -5.04 -7.32 -3.44
N LEU A 75 -5.11 -6.24 -4.24
CA LEU A 75 -5.27 -4.88 -3.75
C LEU A 75 -6.56 -4.70 -2.96
N THR A 76 -7.68 -5.28 -3.42
CA THR A 76 -8.99 -5.16 -2.76
C THR A 76 -8.95 -5.57 -1.29
N TYR A 77 -8.15 -6.57 -0.93
CA TYR A 77 -8.04 -7.06 0.45
C TYR A 77 -7.06 -6.27 1.31
N LEU A 78 -6.25 -5.41 0.71
CA LEU A 78 -5.21 -4.64 1.40
C LEU A 78 -5.52 -3.14 1.50
N LEU A 79 -6.52 -2.63 0.78
CA LEU A 79 -6.82 -1.19 0.72
C LEU A 79 -7.12 -0.53 2.09
N ASN A 80 -7.71 -1.28 3.03
CA ASN A 80 -8.10 -0.76 4.35
C ASN A 80 -7.09 -1.14 5.44
N LEU A 81 -5.81 -1.09 5.13
CA LEU A 81 -4.75 -1.21 6.13
C LEU A 81 -4.37 0.17 6.65
N ASP A 82 -4.28 0.29 7.97
CA ASP A 82 -3.75 1.48 8.61
C ASP A 82 -2.31 1.74 8.15
N TYR A 83 -1.93 2.99 8.02
CA TYR A 83 -0.63 3.43 7.52
C TYR A 83 -0.32 3.06 6.07
N LEU A 84 -1.26 2.56 5.31
CA LEU A 84 -1.01 2.19 3.93
C LEU A 84 -1.02 3.42 3.01
N LYS A 85 0.10 3.65 2.31
CA LYS A 85 0.22 4.68 1.27
C LYS A 85 0.04 4.10 -0.13
N ARG A 86 0.77 3.03 -0.43
CA ARG A 86 0.79 2.39 -1.75
C ARG A 86 1.28 0.96 -1.63
N ILE A 87 0.83 0.12 -2.55
CA ILE A 87 1.26 -1.27 -2.68
C ILE A 87 1.78 -1.49 -4.09
N GLU A 88 2.88 -2.21 -4.20
CA GLU A 88 3.36 -2.78 -5.45
C GLU A 88 3.33 -4.30 -5.33
N VAL A 89 2.73 -4.95 -6.33
CA VAL A 89 2.64 -6.40 -6.42
C VAL A 89 3.51 -6.88 -7.57
N LYS A 90 4.40 -7.83 -7.32
CA LYS A 90 5.24 -8.47 -8.32
C LYS A 90 5.06 -9.99 -8.27
N LYS A 91 4.91 -10.62 -9.41
CA LYS A 91 4.89 -12.07 -9.55
C LYS A 91 6.31 -12.56 -9.73
N LYS A 92 6.76 -13.45 -8.87
CA LYS A 92 8.05 -14.14 -8.95
C LYS A 92 7.76 -15.61 -9.23
N TYR A 93 7.78 -15.94 -10.52
CA TYR A 93 7.48 -17.29 -10.96
C TYR A 93 8.47 -18.31 -10.40
N PRO A 94 8.04 -19.57 -10.15
CA PRO A 94 6.73 -20.11 -10.54
C PRO A 94 5.59 -19.90 -9.52
N ASP A 95 5.86 -19.59 -8.23
CA ASP A 95 4.92 -19.81 -7.13
C ASP A 95 4.91 -18.70 -6.05
N THR A 96 5.63 -17.61 -6.25
CA THR A 96 5.83 -16.59 -5.23
C THR A 96 5.22 -15.25 -5.64
N ILE A 97 4.48 -14.62 -4.72
CA ILE A 97 4.01 -13.22 -4.83
C ILE A 97 4.86 -12.36 -3.93
N VAL A 98 5.43 -11.30 -4.47
CA VAL A 98 6.17 -10.28 -3.72
C VAL A 98 5.31 -9.04 -3.58
N ILE A 99 5.05 -8.63 -2.35
CA ILE A 99 4.23 -7.46 -2.00
C ILE A 99 5.14 -6.43 -1.36
N LYS A 100 5.34 -5.31 -2.03
CA LYS A 100 6.10 -4.19 -1.50
C LYS A 100 5.14 -3.13 -0.97
N ILE A 101 5.24 -2.86 0.32
CA ILE A 101 4.40 -1.91 1.03
C ILE A 101 5.12 -0.57 1.10
N TYR A 102 4.38 0.51 0.88
CA TYR A 102 4.82 1.88 1.16
C TYR A 102 3.88 2.44 2.21
N GLU A 103 4.44 2.82 3.34
CA GLU A 103 3.69 3.27 4.51
C GLU A 103 3.61 4.80 4.55
N THR A 104 2.56 5.32 5.22
CA THR A 104 2.43 6.72 5.57
C THR A 104 3.19 6.98 6.88
N GLU A 105 3.54 8.25 7.08
CA GLU A 105 4.18 8.69 8.31
C GLU A 105 3.16 9.32 9.25
N PRO A 106 3.18 8.99 10.55
CA PRO A 106 2.39 9.68 11.56
C PRO A 106 2.93 11.10 11.72
N MET A 107 2.05 12.09 11.66
CA MET A 107 2.40 13.51 11.69
C MET A 107 2.01 14.18 13.01
N ALA A 108 0.88 13.80 13.60
CA ALA A 108 0.35 14.40 14.81
C ALA A 108 -0.69 13.49 15.48
N ILE A 109 -1.08 13.85 16.70
CA ILE A 109 -2.21 13.25 17.42
C ILE A 109 -3.39 14.22 17.35
N LEU A 110 -4.42 13.84 16.62
CA LEU A 110 -5.66 14.63 16.52
C LEU A 110 -6.63 14.24 17.62
N TYR A 111 -7.13 15.25 18.33
CA TYR A 111 -8.18 15.11 19.33
C TYR A 111 -9.54 15.42 18.69
N ARG A 112 -10.46 14.44 18.73
CA ARG A 112 -11.84 14.60 18.27
C ARG A 112 -12.79 14.27 19.42
N GLY A 113 -13.20 15.29 20.15
CA GLY A 113 -13.94 15.12 21.40
C GLY A 113 -13.11 14.39 22.46
N LYS A 114 -13.54 13.19 22.88
CA LYS A 114 -12.82 12.36 23.85
C LYS A 114 -11.88 11.35 23.19
N GLU A 115 -11.94 11.21 21.88
CA GLU A 115 -11.16 10.23 21.13
C GLU A 115 -9.88 10.84 20.59
N LYS A 116 -8.85 10.00 20.48
CA LYS A 116 -7.54 10.36 19.93
C LYS A 116 -7.25 9.52 18.71
N TYR A 117 -6.75 10.16 17.67
CA TYR A 117 -6.36 9.53 16.42
C TYR A 117 -4.96 9.98 16.03
N ILE A 118 -4.23 9.11 15.39
CA ILE A 118 -3.02 9.51 14.68
C ILE A 118 -3.46 10.08 13.33
N LEU A 119 -3.00 11.28 13.04
CA LEU A 119 -3.11 11.91 11.74
C LEU A 119 -1.85 11.61 10.94
N ASP A 120 -2.01 10.94 9.81
CA ASP A 120 -0.89 10.57 8.95
C ASP A 120 -0.60 11.63 7.86
N SER A 121 0.46 11.42 7.09
CA SER A 121 0.89 12.33 6.01
C SER A 121 -0.07 12.45 4.83
N LEU A 122 -1.13 11.64 4.78
CA LEU A 122 -2.22 11.68 3.80
C LEU A 122 -3.56 12.15 4.39
N SER A 123 -3.55 12.72 5.60
CA SER A 123 -4.76 13.13 6.35
C SER A 123 -5.69 11.98 6.75
N ASN A 124 -5.22 10.73 6.76
CA ASN A 124 -6.01 9.64 7.30
C ASN A 124 -5.99 9.67 8.82
N LEU A 125 -7.12 9.28 9.42
CA LEU A 125 -7.24 9.08 10.86
C LEU A 125 -7.07 7.60 11.18
N ILE A 126 -6.07 7.32 12.00
CA ILE A 126 -5.75 5.97 12.45
C ILE A 126 -6.02 5.90 13.94
N PRO A 127 -6.81 4.93 14.43
CA PRO A 127 -7.07 4.79 15.85
C PRO A 127 -5.75 4.67 16.62
N LEU A 128 -5.65 5.42 17.73
CA LEU A 128 -4.44 5.40 18.53
C LEU A 128 -4.36 4.09 19.31
N GLU A 129 -3.44 3.21 18.90
CA GLU A 129 -3.11 2.01 19.66
C GLU A 129 -2.18 2.37 20.82
N ARG A 130 -2.38 1.72 21.99
CA ARG A 130 -1.65 2.01 23.25
C ARG A 130 -0.11 1.87 23.18
N ASN A 131 0.42 1.34 22.10
CA ASN A 131 1.86 1.00 21.96
C ASN A 131 2.67 1.99 21.11
N LEU A 132 2.08 3.08 20.65
CA LEU A 132 2.82 4.11 19.93
C LEU A 132 3.46 5.09 20.92
N ASP A 133 4.67 5.52 20.60
CA ASP A 133 5.43 6.51 21.37
C ASP A 133 4.80 7.91 21.16
N GLU A 134 3.61 8.09 21.78
CA GLU A 134 2.76 9.29 21.66
C GLU A 134 3.54 10.56 22.01
N LYS A 135 4.54 10.45 22.89
CA LYS A 135 5.30 11.58 23.42
C LYS A 135 6.13 12.36 22.38
N LYS A 136 6.28 11.78 21.18
CA LYS A 136 7.09 12.41 20.10
C LYS A 136 6.28 13.17 19.06
N LEU A 137 4.95 13.00 19.06
CA LEU A 137 4.08 13.66 18.09
C LEU A 137 3.41 14.89 18.70
N PRO A 138 3.30 16.01 17.95
CA PRO A 138 2.55 17.16 18.41
C PRO A 138 1.05 16.87 18.44
N GLU A 139 0.34 17.55 19.31
CA GLU A 139 -1.10 17.45 19.42
C GLU A 139 -1.81 18.40 18.47
N VAL A 140 -2.96 18.00 17.92
CA VAL A 140 -3.79 18.82 17.04
C VAL A 140 -5.20 18.88 17.60
N PHE A 141 -5.73 20.10 17.71
CA PHE A 141 -7.06 20.41 18.22
C PHE A 141 -7.84 21.25 17.20
N GLY A 142 -9.17 21.13 17.23
CA GLY A 142 -10.10 21.94 16.46
C GLY A 142 -10.96 21.11 15.51
N LEU A 143 -12.19 21.58 15.32
CA LEU A 143 -13.08 21.01 14.31
C LEU A 143 -12.48 21.28 12.93
N GLU A 144 -12.55 20.28 12.05
CA GLU A 144 -12.01 20.35 10.67
C GLU A 144 -10.48 20.48 10.55
N ALA A 145 -9.74 20.48 11.67
CA ALA A 145 -8.27 20.52 11.65
C ALA A 145 -7.64 19.42 10.77
N GLN A 146 -8.30 18.27 10.63
CA GLN A 146 -7.84 17.15 9.81
C GLN A 146 -7.61 17.54 8.34
N SER A 147 -8.53 18.31 7.77
CA SER A 147 -8.51 18.64 6.34
C SER A 147 -7.38 19.60 5.98
N ASP A 148 -7.04 20.52 6.89
CA ASP A 148 -6.07 21.59 6.59
C ASP A 148 -4.69 21.38 7.20
N PHE A 149 -4.56 20.55 8.23
CA PHE A 149 -3.31 20.36 8.97
C PHE A 149 -2.11 20.04 8.07
N ILE A 150 -2.27 19.17 7.07
CA ILE A 150 -1.17 18.76 6.20
C ILE A 150 -0.67 19.94 5.35
N ASN A 151 -1.59 20.77 4.83
CA ASN A 151 -1.25 21.96 4.07
C ASN A 151 -0.51 22.97 4.93
N PHE A 152 -1.06 23.27 6.10
CA PHE A 152 -0.44 24.17 7.07
C PHE A 152 0.95 23.67 7.51
N SER A 153 1.08 22.37 7.81
CA SER A 153 2.36 21.76 8.17
C SER A 153 3.39 21.84 7.05
N LYS A 154 2.97 21.75 5.77
CA LYS A 154 3.84 21.95 4.61
C LYS A 154 4.27 23.40 4.49
N GLN A 155 3.38 24.37 4.66
CA GLN A 155 3.70 25.80 4.64
C GLN A 155 4.74 26.15 5.71
N LEU A 156 4.59 25.63 6.94
CA LEU A 156 5.60 25.78 7.99
C LEU A 156 6.96 25.23 7.58
N SER A 157 6.99 24.07 6.92
CA SER A 157 8.23 23.45 6.45
C SER A 157 8.87 24.25 5.34
N SER A 158 8.10 24.76 4.38
CA SER A 158 8.59 25.59 3.27
C SER A 158 9.22 26.89 3.77
N ASN A 159 8.68 27.45 4.85
CA ASN A 159 9.20 28.63 5.51
C ASN A 159 10.26 28.32 6.58
N LYS A 160 10.79 27.09 6.60
CA LYS A 160 11.85 26.63 7.52
C LYS A 160 11.50 26.83 9.01
N PHE A 161 10.21 26.80 9.35
CA PHE A 161 9.78 26.92 10.73
C PHE A 161 10.23 25.69 11.55
N PRO A 162 10.79 25.86 12.76
CA PRO A 162 11.31 24.75 13.58
C PRO A 162 10.19 23.92 14.20
N LYS A 163 9.61 23.00 13.42
CA LYS A 163 8.45 22.16 13.84
C LYS A 163 8.74 21.31 15.07
N ASN A 164 9.99 20.96 15.31
CA ASN A 164 10.41 20.21 16.52
C ASN A 164 10.20 20.98 17.84
N ARG A 165 9.95 22.28 17.78
CA ARG A 165 9.61 23.10 18.93
C ARG A 165 8.10 23.23 19.18
N ILE A 166 7.26 22.69 18.30
CA ILE A 166 5.81 22.80 18.43
C ILE A 166 5.30 21.65 19.30
N LYS A 167 4.59 22.03 20.37
CA LYS A 167 3.90 21.10 21.28
C LYS A 167 2.51 20.76 20.78
N SER A 168 1.74 21.78 20.36
CA SER A 168 0.39 21.60 19.85
C SER A 168 -0.01 22.64 18.82
N TYR A 169 -0.97 22.25 17.99
CA TYR A 169 -1.64 23.04 16.98
C TYR A 169 -3.11 23.17 17.34
N THR A 170 -3.67 24.35 17.23
CA THR A 170 -5.12 24.61 17.44
C THR A 170 -5.68 25.28 16.21
N TYR A 171 -6.63 24.62 15.56
CA TYR A 171 -7.35 25.16 14.40
C TYR A 171 -8.66 25.81 14.85
N PHE A 172 -8.93 26.97 14.29
CA PHE A 172 -10.19 27.71 14.46
C PHE A 172 -10.92 27.78 13.11
N GLN A 173 -12.24 27.66 13.13
CA GLN A 173 -13.08 27.64 11.93
C GLN A 173 -13.02 28.92 11.07
N ILE A 174 -12.38 29.97 11.56
CA ILE A 174 -12.05 31.19 10.80
C ILE A 174 -10.76 31.03 9.97
N ASN A 175 -10.38 29.80 9.64
CA ASN A 175 -9.15 29.43 8.91
C ASN A 175 -7.88 29.94 9.61
N ARG A 176 -7.86 29.91 10.94
CA ARG A 176 -6.71 30.37 11.72
C ARG A 176 -6.07 29.22 12.49
N TRP A 177 -4.76 29.18 12.47
CA TRP A 177 -3.96 28.31 13.29
C TRP A 177 -3.26 29.06 14.42
N ASP A 178 -3.32 28.52 15.62
CA ASP A 178 -2.48 28.93 16.74
C ASP A 178 -1.51 27.78 17.08
N LEU A 179 -0.26 28.09 17.30
CA LEU A 179 0.79 27.13 17.69
C LEU A 179 1.18 27.35 19.14
N LYS A 180 1.18 26.30 19.93
CA LYS A 180 1.79 26.31 21.25
C LYS A 180 3.15 25.65 21.17
N LEU A 181 4.21 26.36 21.57
CA LEU A 181 5.56 25.85 21.60
C LEU A 181 5.85 25.08 22.90
N ILE A 182 6.97 24.34 22.91
CA ILE A 182 7.42 23.58 24.09
C ILE A 182 7.70 24.50 25.30
N ASN A 183 8.11 25.75 25.07
CA ASN A 183 8.32 26.76 26.10
C ASN A 183 7.03 27.52 26.48
N ASP A 184 5.86 26.97 26.13
CA ASP A 184 4.54 27.51 26.37
C ASP A 184 4.19 28.83 25.69
N GLN A 185 5.05 29.37 24.83
CA GLN A 185 4.72 30.52 23.98
C GLN A 185 3.65 30.14 22.95
N ILE A 186 2.75 31.10 22.66
CA ILE A 186 1.68 30.92 21.67
C ILE A 186 1.96 31.85 20.49
N ILE A 187 1.98 31.30 19.30
CA ILE A 187 2.09 32.04 18.03
C ILE A 187 0.75 31.93 17.35
N LYS A 188 0.13 33.08 17.07
CA LYS A 188 -1.14 33.17 16.35
C LYS A 188 -0.88 33.54 14.90
N PHE A 189 -1.33 32.69 13.98
CA PHE A 189 -1.28 33.00 12.57
C PHE A 189 -2.54 33.75 12.15
N PRO A 190 -2.46 34.67 11.20
CA PRO A 190 -3.65 35.34 10.69
C PRO A 190 -4.56 34.33 9.99
N SER A 191 -5.87 34.63 9.97
CA SER A 191 -6.81 33.95 9.07
C SER A 191 -6.51 34.36 7.63
N GLU A 192 -6.48 33.40 6.70
CA GLU A 192 -6.44 33.67 5.26
C GLU A 192 -7.77 34.21 4.75
#